data_bd8074b0e374ef2c6465aadec4c756b1
#
_entry.id   bd8074b0e374ef2c6465aadec4c756b1
#
_cell.length_a   1.000
_cell.length_b   1.000
_cell.length_c   1.000
_cell.angle_alpha   90.00
_cell.angle_beta   90.00
_cell.angle_gamma   90.00
#
_symmetry.space_group_name_H-M   'P 1'
#
loop_
_entity.id
_entity.type
_entity.pdbx_description
1 polymer ?
#
loop_
_entity_poly.entity_id
_entity_poly.type
_entity_poly.pdbx_seq_one_letter_code
_entity_poly.pdbx_strand_id
1 'polypeptide(L)'
;MIKYLFFLILILSSPLHSHEIKPAVMDITIIEGNASIEFKLNAETVLSEIDASLYQDTNDSPQSQKYDALRALSTEEVEKMVIENENKFTDKIKINIGDETIPLSLRNVDTFQEIN
;
A
#
# COMPACT_ATOMS: atom_id res chain seq x y z
N MET A 1 -47.14 10.59 2.13
CA MET A 1 -46.33 9.39 2.42
C MET A 1 -45.20 9.17 1.37
N ILE A 2 -45.49 9.20 0.09
CA ILE A 2 -44.45 8.97 -0.96
C ILE A 2 -43.32 10.01 -0.94
N LYS A 3 -43.61 11.27 -0.59
CA LYS A 3 -42.61 12.34 -0.51
C LYS A 3 -41.54 12.09 0.56
N TYR A 4 -41.93 11.49 1.68
CA TYR A 4 -40.97 11.18 2.78
C TYR A 4 -40.16 9.92 2.51
N LEU A 5 -40.71 8.97 1.74
CA LEU A 5 -40.01 7.79 1.31
C LEU A 5 -38.83 8.14 0.36
N PHE A 6 -39.05 9.12 -0.53
CA PHE A 6 -38.00 9.59 -1.44
C PHE A 6 -36.85 10.32 -0.71
N PHE A 7 -37.20 11.08 0.34
CA PHE A 7 -36.20 11.75 1.18
C PHE A 7 -35.40 10.77 2.02
N LEU A 8 -35.99 9.67 2.49
CA LEU A 8 -35.31 8.62 3.24
C LEU A 8 -34.30 7.86 2.38
N ILE A 9 -34.60 7.65 1.09
CA ILE A 9 -33.68 6.97 0.15
C ILE A 9 -32.45 7.83 -0.15
N LEU A 10 -32.58 9.16 -0.16
CA LEU A 10 -31.45 10.08 -0.38
C LEU A 10 -30.46 10.11 0.79
N ILE A 11 -30.91 9.82 2.01
CA ILE A 11 -30.06 9.81 3.22
C ILE A 11 -29.23 8.50 3.30
N LEU A 12 -29.67 7.44 2.64
CA LEU A 12 -29.00 6.13 2.62
C LEU A 12 -27.90 6.01 1.55
N SER A 13 -27.73 7.01 0.69
CA SER A 13 -26.62 7.07 -0.25
C SER A 13 -25.36 7.63 0.45
N SER A 14 -24.83 6.92 1.43
CA SER A 14 -23.48 7.16 1.89
C SER A 14 -22.52 6.83 0.74
N PRO A 15 -21.60 7.73 0.36
CA PRO A 15 -20.58 7.36 -0.61
C PRO A 15 -19.79 6.20 -0.03
N LEU A 16 -19.92 5.03 -0.62
CA LEU A 16 -19.03 3.91 -0.37
C LEU A 16 -17.65 4.35 -0.86
N HIS A 17 -16.80 4.78 0.06
CA HIS A 17 -15.39 5.00 -0.22
C HIS A 17 -14.76 3.61 -0.34
N SER A 18 -14.62 3.16 -1.57
CA SER A 18 -13.85 1.96 -1.89
C SER A 18 -12.36 2.29 -1.76
N HIS A 19 -11.67 1.58 -0.91
CA HIS A 19 -10.21 1.66 -0.80
C HIS A 19 -9.58 0.63 -1.76
N GLU A 20 -9.62 0.96 -3.05
CA GLU A 20 -9.01 0.13 -4.08
C GLU A 20 -7.49 0.02 -3.87
N ILE A 21 -6.98 -1.21 -3.92
CA ILE A 21 -5.56 -1.49 -3.84
C ILE A 21 -4.94 -1.24 -5.22
N LYS A 22 -4.15 -0.18 -5.34
CA LYS A 22 -3.40 0.10 -6.56
C LYS A 22 -2.19 -0.83 -6.69
N PRO A 23 -1.85 -1.26 -7.91
CA PRO A 23 -0.66 -2.07 -8.13
C PRO A 23 0.61 -1.30 -7.78
N ALA A 24 1.61 -2.02 -7.28
CA ALA A 24 2.94 -1.46 -7.09
C ALA A 24 3.62 -1.20 -8.44
N VAL A 25 4.41 -0.13 -8.51
CA VAL A 25 5.22 0.22 -9.68
C VAL A 25 6.69 0.11 -9.30
N MET A 26 7.47 -0.51 -10.17
CA MET A 26 8.91 -0.67 -9.98
C MET A 26 9.65 -0.05 -11.18
N ASP A 27 10.57 0.85 -10.88
CA ASP A 27 11.51 1.43 -11.85
C ASP A 27 12.92 0.93 -11.56
N ILE A 28 13.59 0.38 -12.57
CA ILE A 28 14.97 -0.10 -12.47
C ILE A 28 15.85 0.76 -13.36
N THR A 29 16.88 1.35 -12.76
CA THR A 29 17.90 2.13 -13.48
C THR A 29 19.26 1.47 -13.31
N ILE A 30 19.94 1.20 -14.42
CA ILE A 30 21.30 0.62 -14.43
C ILE A 30 22.25 1.64 -15.05
N ILE A 31 23.22 2.09 -14.25
CA ILE A 31 24.25 3.03 -14.67
C ILE A 31 25.62 2.49 -14.23
N GLU A 32 26.53 2.32 -15.17
CA GLU A 32 27.92 1.93 -14.92
C GLU A 32 28.06 0.68 -14.01
N GLY A 33 27.19 -0.32 -14.20
CA GLY A 33 27.19 -1.55 -13.44
C GLY A 33 26.51 -1.47 -12.06
N ASN A 34 25.97 -0.31 -11.69
CA ASN A 34 25.17 -0.14 -10.48
C ASN A 34 23.67 -0.17 -10.83
N ALA A 35 22.92 -0.96 -10.11
CA ALA A 35 21.47 -1.00 -10.22
C ALA A 35 20.81 -0.20 -9.09
N SER A 36 19.91 0.70 -9.44
CA SER A 36 19.02 1.39 -8.50
C SER A 36 17.59 0.98 -8.79
N ILE A 37 16.85 0.62 -7.74
CA ILE A 37 15.48 0.16 -7.84
C ILE A 37 14.62 1.10 -7.01
N GLU A 38 13.62 1.69 -7.63
CA GLU A 38 12.62 2.52 -6.98
C GLU A 38 11.28 1.80 -7.00
N PHE A 39 10.65 1.68 -5.84
CA PHE A 39 9.31 1.12 -5.70
C PHE A 39 8.33 2.19 -5.25
N LYS A 40 7.21 2.28 -5.97
CA LYS A 40 6.01 3.03 -5.56
C LYS A 40 4.93 2.04 -5.19
N LEU A 41 4.56 2.00 -3.93
CA LEU A 41 3.58 1.04 -3.42
C LEU A 41 2.78 1.63 -2.26
N ASN A 42 1.67 0.98 -1.94
CA ASN A 42 0.91 1.30 -0.75
C ASN A 42 1.56 0.65 0.47
N ALA A 43 2.25 1.46 1.28
CA ALA A 43 2.99 0.98 2.45
C ALA A 43 2.06 0.37 3.50
N GLU A 44 0.88 0.94 3.70
CA GLU A 44 -0.11 0.47 4.68
C GLU A 44 -0.64 -0.92 4.31
N THR A 45 -0.78 -1.24 3.02
CA THR A 45 -1.15 -2.58 2.56
C THR A 45 -0.09 -3.60 2.95
N VAL A 46 1.19 -3.28 2.75
CA VAL A 46 2.30 -4.17 3.12
C VAL A 46 2.42 -4.31 4.63
N LEU A 47 2.36 -3.20 5.38
CA LEU A 47 2.46 -3.18 6.83
C LEU A 47 1.29 -3.91 7.53
N SER A 48 0.09 -3.83 6.95
CA SER A 48 -1.10 -4.56 7.45
C SER A 48 -1.12 -6.03 7.04
N GLU A 49 -0.21 -6.44 6.15
CA GLU A 49 -0.11 -7.82 5.64
C GLU A 49 -1.35 -8.24 4.83
N ILE A 50 -1.98 -7.29 4.14
CA ILE A 50 -3.06 -7.60 3.20
C ILE A 50 -2.46 -8.20 1.94
N ASP A 51 -2.97 -9.37 1.54
CA ASP A 51 -2.61 -10.00 0.28
C ASP A 51 -3.42 -9.40 -0.86
N ALA A 52 -2.79 -8.49 -1.62
CA ALA A 52 -3.42 -7.82 -2.74
C ALA A 52 -3.81 -8.75 -3.90
N SER A 53 -3.32 -9.98 -3.92
CA SER A 53 -3.75 -10.99 -4.90
C SER A 53 -5.13 -11.57 -4.59
N LEU A 54 -5.55 -11.50 -3.33
CA LEU A 54 -6.82 -12.03 -2.85
C LEU A 54 -7.92 -10.96 -2.71
N TYR A 55 -7.53 -9.71 -2.47
CA TYR A 55 -8.45 -8.61 -2.18
C TYR A 55 -8.19 -7.42 -3.09
N GLN A 56 -9.21 -6.96 -3.80
CA GLN A 56 -9.17 -5.71 -4.59
C GLN A 56 -9.48 -4.48 -3.75
N ASP A 57 -10.27 -4.66 -2.70
CA ASP A 57 -10.63 -3.63 -1.73
C ASP A 57 -10.11 -4.05 -0.34
N THR A 58 -9.45 -3.12 0.34
CA THR A 58 -8.91 -3.36 1.70
C THR A 58 -10.00 -3.67 2.72
N ASN A 59 -11.23 -3.19 2.50
CA ASN A 59 -12.37 -3.46 3.38
C ASN A 59 -12.79 -4.93 3.39
N ASP A 60 -12.50 -5.67 2.33
CA ASP A 60 -12.83 -7.10 2.22
C ASP A 60 -11.81 -7.99 2.94
N SER A 61 -10.68 -7.43 3.34
CA SER A 61 -9.63 -8.17 4.03
C SER A 61 -9.89 -8.29 5.53
N PRO A 62 -9.55 -9.43 6.16
CA PRO A 62 -9.55 -9.57 7.62
C PRO A 62 -8.66 -8.54 8.35
N GLN A 63 -7.67 -7.97 7.65
CA GLN A 63 -6.75 -6.95 8.17
C GLN A 63 -7.23 -5.52 7.93
N SER A 64 -8.46 -5.31 7.49
CA SER A 64 -9.01 -3.97 7.17
C SER A 64 -8.88 -2.97 8.33
N GLN A 65 -9.14 -3.39 9.57
CA GLN A 65 -9.01 -2.52 10.74
C GLN A 65 -7.56 -2.08 10.99
N LYS A 66 -6.60 -2.98 10.80
CA LYS A 66 -5.18 -2.66 10.90
C LYS A 66 -4.76 -1.68 9.81
N TYR A 67 -5.24 -1.88 8.60
CA TYR A 67 -5.02 -0.97 7.48
C TYR A 67 -5.57 0.43 7.78
N ASP A 68 -6.81 0.54 8.26
CA ASP A 68 -7.43 1.82 8.59
C ASP A 68 -6.67 2.56 9.70
N ALA A 69 -6.18 1.83 10.70
CA ALA A 69 -5.35 2.40 11.77
C ALA A 69 -4.03 2.97 11.22
N LEU A 70 -3.39 2.30 10.27
CA LEU A 70 -2.18 2.78 9.60
C LEU A 70 -2.45 4.02 8.74
N ARG A 71 -3.59 4.08 8.07
CA ARG A 71 -4.03 5.24 7.27
C ARG A 71 -4.27 6.50 8.11
N ALA A 72 -4.55 6.34 9.39
CA ALA A 72 -4.75 7.45 10.34
C ALA A 72 -3.42 8.04 10.87
N LEU A 73 -2.29 7.38 10.61
CA LEU A 73 -0.96 7.86 11.02
C LEU A 73 -0.47 9.01 10.13
N SER A 74 0.46 9.80 10.65
CA SER A 74 1.19 10.79 9.85
C SER A 74 2.15 10.11 8.86
N THR A 75 2.58 10.84 7.85
CA THR A 75 3.57 10.34 6.88
C THR A 75 4.88 9.95 7.55
N GLU A 76 5.32 10.73 8.55
CA GLU A 76 6.54 10.47 9.33
C GLU A 76 6.43 9.19 10.17
N GLU A 77 5.26 8.93 10.74
CA GLU A 77 5.01 7.70 11.49
C GLU A 77 5.01 6.48 10.59
N VAL A 78 4.38 6.57 9.41
CA VAL A 78 4.40 5.50 8.40
C VAL A 78 5.82 5.24 7.90
N GLU A 79 6.58 6.29 7.59
CA GLU A 79 7.98 6.17 7.16
C GLU A 79 8.83 5.43 8.20
N LYS A 80 8.71 5.81 9.47
CA LYS A 80 9.37 5.12 10.57
C LYS A 80 8.99 3.64 10.62
N MET A 81 7.72 3.30 10.48
CA MET A 81 7.25 1.92 10.48
C MET A 81 7.79 1.12 9.29
N VAL A 82 7.91 1.74 8.11
CA VAL A 82 8.52 1.10 6.94
C VAL A 82 9.98 0.76 7.21
N ILE A 83 10.74 1.69 7.76
CA ILE A 83 12.16 1.49 8.12
C ILE A 83 12.30 0.37 9.17
N GLU A 84 11.50 0.41 10.22
CA GLU A 84 11.51 -0.61 11.28
C GLU A 84 11.07 -2.01 10.81
N ASN A 85 10.31 -2.07 9.71
CA ASN A 85 9.80 -3.31 9.12
C ASN A 85 10.38 -3.56 7.72
N GLU A 86 11.60 -3.16 7.47
CA GLU A 86 12.28 -3.27 6.17
C GLU A 86 12.10 -4.65 5.51
N ASN A 87 12.24 -5.73 6.28
CA ASN A 87 12.11 -7.09 5.78
C ASN A 87 10.75 -7.41 5.17
N LYS A 88 9.67 -6.80 5.65
CA LYS A 88 8.34 -6.98 5.06
C LYS A 88 8.26 -6.51 3.60
N PHE A 89 9.13 -5.58 3.24
CA PHE A 89 9.24 -5.04 1.88
C PHE A 89 10.29 -5.78 1.06
N THR A 90 11.48 -5.96 1.60
CA THR A 90 12.62 -6.55 0.87
C THR A 90 12.45 -8.05 0.63
N ASP A 91 11.87 -8.81 1.57
CA ASP A 91 11.69 -10.26 1.43
C ASP A 91 10.70 -10.66 0.33
N LYS A 92 9.83 -9.75 -0.09
CA LYS A 92 8.88 -9.98 -1.19
C LYS A 92 9.49 -9.84 -2.58
N ILE A 93 10.70 -9.32 -2.65
CA ILE A 93 11.38 -9.00 -3.90
C ILE A 93 12.64 -9.84 -4.00
N LYS A 94 12.71 -10.67 -5.04
CA LYS A 94 13.91 -11.46 -5.33
C LYS A 94 14.52 -10.99 -6.64
N ILE A 95 15.78 -10.61 -6.59
CA ILE A 95 16.58 -10.28 -7.77
C ILE A 95 17.67 -11.31 -7.89
N ASN A 96 17.68 -11.99 -9.02
CA ASN A 96 18.72 -12.97 -9.35
C ASN A 96 19.57 -12.43 -10.51
N ILE A 97 20.87 -12.58 -10.37
CA ILE A 97 21.83 -12.36 -11.45
C ILE A 97 22.52 -13.69 -11.71
N GLY A 98 22.16 -14.36 -12.81
CA GLY A 98 22.53 -15.76 -13.02
C GLY A 98 21.90 -16.63 -11.93
N ASP A 99 22.71 -17.40 -11.20
CA ASP A 99 22.26 -18.29 -10.14
C ASP A 99 22.36 -17.64 -8.73
N GLU A 100 22.80 -16.39 -8.65
CA GLU A 100 22.95 -15.66 -7.39
C GLU A 100 21.73 -14.80 -7.08
N THR A 101 21.21 -14.92 -5.86
CA THR A 101 20.21 -14.01 -5.32
C THR A 101 20.88 -12.81 -4.67
N ILE A 102 20.55 -11.62 -5.15
CA ILE A 102 21.13 -10.37 -4.63
C ILE A 102 20.30 -9.89 -3.44
N PRO A 103 20.91 -9.69 -2.26
CA PRO A 103 20.23 -9.13 -1.12
C PRO A 103 19.89 -7.66 -1.37
N LEU A 104 18.66 -7.28 -1.02
CA LEU A 104 18.18 -5.91 -1.09
C LEU A 104 18.26 -5.25 0.29
N SER A 105 18.62 -3.98 0.30
CA SER A 105 18.55 -3.12 1.47
C SER A 105 17.79 -1.83 1.13
N LEU A 106 17.01 -1.37 2.09
CA LEU A 106 16.30 -0.10 2.00
C LEU A 106 17.28 1.06 2.20
N ARG A 107 17.31 2.04 1.29
CA ARG A 107 18.18 3.21 1.42
C ARG A 107 17.41 4.46 1.78
N ASN A 108 16.36 4.75 1.02
CA ASN A 108 15.54 5.93 1.20
C ASN A 108 14.08 5.54 1.21
N VAL A 109 13.32 6.16 2.08
CA VAL A 109 11.88 6.03 2.16
C VAL A 109 11.30 7.44 2.08
N ASP A 110 10.45 7.67 1.08
CA ASP A 110 9.65 8.88 0.97
C ASP A 110 8.18 8.48 1.04
N THR A 111 7.45 9.07 1.96
CA THR A 111 6.03 8.86 2.10
C THR A 111 5.25 10.09 1.63
N PHE A 112 4.20 9.86 0.87
CA PHE A 112 3.28 10.91 0.44
C PHE A 112 1.85 10.41 0.57
N GLN A 113 0.95 11.31 0.89
CA GLN A 113 -0.48 11.00 0.87
C GLN A 113 -1.02 11.30 -0.52
N GLU A 114 -1.64 10.32 -1.15
CA GLU A 114 -2.45 10.61 -2.33
C GLU A 114 -3.66 11.44 -1.90
N ILE A 115 -3.74 12.65 -2.42
CA ILE A 115 -4.92 13.50 -2.29
C ILE A 115 -5.94 12.97 -3.29
N ASN A 116 -6.98 12.33 -2.80
CA ASN A 116 -8.14 11.92 -3.61
C ASN A 116 -9.08 13.09 -3.80
#